data_fd4b7d811abb0b3a0635241c2e76b9f5
#
_entry.id   fd4b7d811abb0b3a0635241c2e76b9f5
#
_cell.length_a   1.000
_cell.length_b   1.000
_cell.length_c   1.000
_cell.angle_alpha   90.00
_cell.angle_beta   90.00
_cell.angle_gamma   90.00
#
_symmetry.space_group_name_H-M   'P 1'
#
loop_
_entity.id
_entity.type
_entity.pdbx_description
1 polymer ?
#
loop_
_entity_poly.entity_id
_entity_poly.type
_entity_poly.pdbx_seq_one_letter_code
_entity_poly.pdbx_strand_id
1 'polypeptide(L)'
;MIAHETFTRRIRDRLAIAAAAPRARSGTGTPDAEPTTPRGARGRRWAAEPLQTDEKIRENTGHTWDEWADLIEAGPGRLAGHTAIAAWVQAEHGLTGWWAQGVTVSYERIAGLRLPGQMPDGTFSVSRSRVLELSVELLRAALLDDAGRADLFPGIDTVLRSKPASKALRFAASQAKEPVGSLLFTADPLPDGRLRVTVTHDKLPGVDEGEAWKQFWADWLAAVAQTSAP
;
A
#
# COMPACT_ATOMS: atom_id res chain seq x y z
N MET A 1 29.72 0.80 -14.27
CA MET A 1 28.45 0.09 -13.96
C MET A 1 28.69 -0.72 -12.68
N ILE A 2 27.93 -0.46 -11.62
CA ILE A 2 28.07 -1.20 -10.35
C ILE A 2 27.47 -2.59 -10.58
N ALA A 3 28.20 -3.66 -10.25
CA ALA A 3 27.64 -5.00 -10.28
C ALA A 3 26.51 -5.13 -9.24
N HIS A 4 25.46 -5.88 -9.56
CA HIS A 4 24.29 -6.01 -8.67
C HIS A 4 24.65 -6.53 -7.28
N GLU A 5 25.65 -7.39 -7.14
CA GLU A 5 26.19 -7.88 -5.87
C GLU A 5 26.75 -6.76 -4.98
N THR A 6 27.45 -5.78 -5.57
CA THR A 6 27.94 -4.61 -4.85
C THR A 6 26.78 -3.69 -4.45
N PHE A 7 25.78 -3.57 -5.30
CA PHE A 7 24.56 -2.80 -5.04
C PHE A 7 23.76 -3.40 -3.87
N THR A 8 23.51 -4.71 -3.87
CA THR A 8 22.75 -5.39 -2.79
C THR A 8 23.47 -5.29 -1.45
N ARG A 9 24.81 -5.50 -1.44
CA ARG A 9 25.62 -5.36 -0.22
C ARG A 9 25.56 -3.95 0.37
N ARG A 10 25.65 -2.91 -0.46
CA ARG A 10 25.54 -1.53 0.00
C ARG A 10 24.15 -1.22 0.60
N ILE A 11 23.09 -1.77 0.04
CA ILE A 11 21.74 -1.64 0.59
C ILE A 11 21.66 -2.32 1.95
N ARG A 12 22.14 -3.57 2.07
CA ARG A 12 22.19 -4.29 3.35
C ARG A 12 22.91 -3.49 4.42
N ASP A 13 24.09 -2.96 4.11
CA ASP A 13 24.91 -2.23 5.09
C ASP A 13 24.20 -0.95 5.56
N ARG A 14 23.44 -0.28 4.69
CA ARG A 14 22.61 0.88 5.06
C ARG A 14 21.37 0.50 5.88
N LEU A 15 20.71 -0.60 5.54
CA LEU A 15 19.55 -1.10 6.29
C LEU A 15 19.94 -1.61 7.68
N ALA A 16 21.11 -2.20 7.83
CA ALA A 16 21.62 -2.60 9.14
C ALA A 16 21.78 -1.41 10.10
N ILE A 17 21.96 -0.19 9.56
CA ILE A 17 22.05 1.06 10.33
C ILE A 17 20.65 1.66 10.58
N ALA A 18 19.69 1.44 9.69
CA ALA A 18 18.42 2.17 9.67
C ALA A 18 17.27 1.50 10.45
N ALA A 19 17.02 0.22 10.34
CA ALA A 19 16.06 -0.55 11.15
C ALA A 19 15.98 -2.02 10.72
N ALA A 20 15.75 -2.92 11.67
CA ALA A 20 15.37 -4.30 11.37
C ALA A 20 13.93 -4.36 10.85
N ALA A 21 13.65 -5.32 9.95
CA ALA A 21 12.29 -5.56 9.47
C ALA A 21 11.32 -5.77 10.66
N PRO A 22 10.08 -5.27 10.55
CA PRO A 22 9.09 -5.44 11.61
C PRO A 22 8.91 -6.93 11.92
N ARG A 23 9.03 -7.28 13.19
CA ARG A 23 8.74 -8.66 13.63
C ARG A 23 7.23 -8.84 13.66
N ALA A 24 6.74 -9.96 13.15
CA ALA A 24 5.36 -10.38 13.36
C ALA A 24 5.09 -10.39 14.86
N ARG A 25 4.25 -9.49 15.35
CA ARG A 25 3.83 -9.48 16.76
C ARG A 25 2.65 -10.41 16.91
N SER A 26 2.86 -11.49 17.62
CA SER A 26 1.79 -12.22 18.26
C SER A 26 1.49 -11.50 19.58
N GLY A 27 0.36 -10.81 19.66
CA GLY A 27 -0.11 -10.34 20.96
C GLY A 27 -0.59 -8.87 21.01
N THR A 28 -1.76 -8.74 21.54
CA THR A 28 -2.51 -7.58 21.96
C THR A 28 -1.66 -6.48 22.60
N GLY A 29 -1.44 -5.40 21.88
CA GLY A 29 -0.91 -4.14 22.41
C GLY A 29 -1.99 -3.07 22.38
N THR A 30 -2.35 -2.54 23.52
CA THR A 30 -3.27 -1.42 23.71
C THR A 30 -2.64 -0.16 23.07
N PRO A 31 -3.34 0.60 22.22
CA PRO A 31 -2.81 1.84 21.68
C PRO A 31 -2.99 2.98 22.68
N ASP A 32 -1.90 3.48 23.23
CA ASP A 32 -1.86 4.77 23.93
C ASP A 32 -1.59 5.90 22.93
N ALA A 33 -2.61 6.34 22.22
CA ALA A 33 -2.80 7.68 21.69
C ALA A 33 -4.26 7.78 21.22
N GLU A 34 -5.04 8.72 21.74
CA GLU A 34 -6.38 8.98 21.21
C GLU A 34 -6.26 9.40 19.74
N PRO A 35 -6.79 8.63 18.79
CA PRO A 35 -6.78 9.04 17.39
C PRO A 35 -7.70 10.25 17.25
N THR A 36 -7.17 11.34 16.70
CA THR A 36 -7.99 12.49 16.30
C THR A 36 -9.02 11.99 15.28
N THR A 37 -10.27 11.82 15.72
CA THR A 37 -11.34 11.31 14.88
C THR A 37 -11.60 12.30 13.73
N PRO A 38 -11.45 11.91 12.47
CA PRO A 38 -11.71 12.81 11.36
C PRO A 38 -13.16 13.27 11.32
N ARG A 39 -13.41 14.46 10.78
CA ARG A 39 -14.76 15.05 10.73
C ARG A 39 -15.07 15.55 9.33
N GLY A 40 -16.31 15.28 8.87
CA GLY A 40 -16.88 15.87 7.67
C GLY A 40 -17.13 17.37 7.81
N ALA A 41 -17.39 18.03 6.68
CA ALA A 41 -17.65 19.46 6.59
C ALA A 41 -18.86 19.92 7.47
N ARG A 42 -19.82 19.02 7.71
CA ARG A 42 -20.99 19.26 8.59
C ARG A 42 -20.77 18.79 10.03
N GLY A 43 -19.51 18.43 10.40
CA GLY A 43 -19.17 17.98 11.74
C GLY A 43 -19.49 16.50 12.03
N ARG A 44 -19.91 15.71 11.03
CA ARG A 44 -20.10 14.26 11.13
C ARG A 44 -18.77 13.62 11.52
N ARG A 45 -18.79 12.75 12.52
CA ARG A 45 -17.60 11.96 12.89
C ARG A 45 -17.41 10.83 11.88
N TRP A 46 -16.23 10.76 11.31
CA TRP A 46 -15.81 9.70 10.41
C TRP A 46 -14.97 8.66 11.16
N ALA A 47 -15.18 7.39 10.87
CA ALA A 47 -14.34 6.34 11.46
C ALA A 47 -12.91 6.36 10.88
N ALA A 48 -12.78 6.74 9.59
CA ALA A 48 -11.49 6.97 8.94
C ALA A 48 -11.63 7.99 7.81
N GLU A 49 -10.50 8.58 7.39
CA GLU A 49 -10.44 9.51 6.27
C GLU A 49 -10.87 8.87 4.94
N PRO A 50 -11.65 9.55 4.11
CA PRO A 50 -11.96 9.13 2.75
C PRO A 50 -10.71 9.14 1.86
N LEU A 51 -10.79 8.55 0.66
CA LEU A 51 -9.67 8.49 -0.28
C LEU A 51 -9.30 9.85 -0.88
N GLN A 52 -10.23 10.80 -0.89
CA GLN A 52 -10.07 12.11 -1.52
C GLN A 52 -10.70 13.20 -0.67
N THR A 53 -10.28 14.45 -0.87
CA THR A 53 -10.84 15.60 -0.15
C THR A 53 -12.28 15.89 -0.55
N ASP A 54 -13.02 16.62 0.30
CA ASP A 54 -14.40 17.05 0.03
C ASP A 54 -14.49 17.91 -1.26
N GLU A 55 -13.53 18.79 -1.50
CA GLU A 55 -13.47 19.60 -2.71
C GLU A 55 -13.41 18.71 -3.96
N LYS A 56 -12.47 17.75 -3.95
CA LYS A 56 -12.23 16.88 -5.11
C LYS A 56 -13.40 15.96 -5.40
N ILE A 57 -14.03 15.39 -4.37
CA ILE A 57 -15.17 14.52 -4.62
C ILE A 57 -16.36 15.33 -5.10
N ARG A 58 -16.60 16.52 -4.55
CA ARG A 58 -17.69 17.42 -4.98
C ARG A 58 -17.54 17.88 -6.42
N GLU A 59 -16.33 18.27 -6.82
CA GLU A 59 -16.03 18.67 -8.22
C GLU A 59 -16.37 17.57 -9.23
N ASN A 60 -16.14 16.31 -8.88
CA ASN A 60 -16.25 15.18 -9.80
C ASN A 60 -17.55 14.41 -9.71
N THR A 61 -18.31 14.55 -8.62
CA THR A 61 -19.53 13.78 -8.37
C THR A 61 -20.73 14.63 -7.97
N GLY A 62 -20.53 15.93 -7.73
CA GLY A 62 -21.58 16.87 -7.34
C GLY A 62 -21.91 16.87 -5.84
N HIS A 63 -21.38 15.94 -5.05
CA HIS A 63 -21.69 15.78 -3.61
C HIS A 63 -20.44 15.74 -2.76
N THR A 64 -20.55 16.27 -1.51
CA THR A 64 -19.55 16.13 -0.45
C THR A 64 -19.59 14.72 0.17
N TRP A 65 -18.62 14.40 1.01
CA TRP A 65 -18.61 13.10 1.70
C TRP A 65 -19.76 12.91 2.67
N ASP A 66 -20.17 13.97 3.37
CA ASP A 66 -21.34 13.90 4.26
C ASP A 66 -22.64 13.68 3.46
N GLU A 67 -22.77 14.31 2.28
CA GLU A 67 -23.90 14.11 1.37
C GLU A 67 -23.91 12.69 0.78
N TRP A 68 -22.76 12.17 0.35
CA TRP A 68 -22.65 10.79 -0.11
C TRP A 68 -23.02 9.78 0.97
N ALA A 69 -22.61 10.03 2.22
CA ALA A 69 -22.96 9.15 3.32
C ALA A 69 -24.50 9.15 3.55
N ASP A 70 -25.12 10.33 3.55
CA ASP A 70 -26.59 10.45 3.70
C ASP A 70 -27.35 9.79 2.53
N LEU A 71 -26.90 9.98 1.29
CA LEU A 71 -27.50 9.37 0.10
C LEU A 71 -27.41 7.83 0.13
N ILE A 72 -26.26 7.27 0.47
CA ILE A 72 -26.08 5.82 0.54
C ILE A 72 -26.87 5.23 1.70
N GLU A 73 -26.91 5.89 2.85
CA GLU A 73 -27.71 5.44 4.01
C GLU A 73 -29.21 5.48 3.74
N ALA A 74 -29.70 6.47 2.98
CA ALA A 74 -31.09 6.58 2.57
C ALA A 74 -31.45 5.65 1.38
N GLY A 75 -30.51 5.31 0.54
CA GLY A 75 -30.68 4.45 -0.63
C GLY A 75 -30.47 2.97 -0.30
N PRO A 76 -29.39 2.33 -0.73
CA PRO A 76 -29.13 0.90 -0.50
C PRO A 76 -28.91 0.56 0.97
N GLY A 77 -28.45 1.52 1.76
CA GLY A 77 -28.13 1.36 3.17
C GLY A 77 -26.75 0.73 3.43
N ARG A 78 -26.25 0.93 4.64
CA ARG A 78 -24.90 0.51 5.03
C ARG A 78 -24.66 -1.01 5.03
N LEU A 79 -25.71 -1.82 5.07
CA LEU A 79 -25.62 -3.28 5.09
C LEU A 79 -25.75 -3.93 3.71
N ALA A 80 -25.96 -3.15 2.65
CA ALA A 80 -26.11 -3.66 1.29
C ALA A 80 -24.84 -4.32 0.72
N GLY A 81 -23.68 -4.00 1.28
CA GLY A 81 -22.39 -4.49 0.84
C GLY A 81 -21.81 -3.74 -0.36
N HIS A 82 -20.49 -3.84 -0.53
CA HIS A 82 -19.70 -3.08 -1.49
C HIS A 82 -20.27 -3.09 -2.92
N THR A 83 -20.54 -4.28 -3.46
CA THR A 83 -20.99 -4.45 -4.86
C THR A 83 -22.34 -3.78 -5.10
N ALA A 84 -23.28 -3.91 -4.17
CA ALA A 84 -24.62 -3.32 -4.30
C ALA A 84 -24.57 -1.80 -4.18
N ILE A 85 -23.76 -1.27 -3.25
CA ILE A 85 -23.57 0.17 -3.10
C ILE A 85 -22.94 0.77 -4.36
N ALA A 86 -21.87 0.15 -4.88
CA ALA A 86 -21.17 0.64 -6.09
C ALA A 86 -22.09 0.60 -7.32
N ALA A 87 -22.86 -0.46 -7.49
CA ALA A 87 -23.84 -0.56 -8.57
C ALA A 87 -24.94 0.50 -8.46
N TRP A 88 -25.45 0.75 -7.26
CA TRP A 88 -26.45 1.77 -7.02
C TRP A 88 -25.90 3.18 -7.28
N VAL A 89 -24.70 3.51 -6.78
CA VAL A 89 -24.03 4.80 -7.05
C VAL A 89 -23.86 5.01 -8.55
N GLN A 90 -23.47 3.99 -9.29
CA GLN A 90 -23.31 4.09 -10.75
C GLN A 90 -24.65 4.31 -11.47
N ALA A 91 -25.68 3.56 -11.10
CA ALA A 91 -26.98 3.59 -11.76
C ALA A 91 -27.77 4.87 -11.45
N GLU A 92 -27.90 5.25 -10.17
CA GLU A 92 -28.73 6.37 -9.74
C GLU A 92 -28.07 7.74 -9.94
N HIS A 93 -26.73 7.81 -9.84
CA HIS A 93 -26.00 9.07 -9.95
C HIS A 93 -25.21 9.21 -11.26
N GLY A 94 -25.30 8.24 -12.16
CA GLY A 94 -24.66 8.30 -13.49
C GLY A 94 -23.12 8.36 -13.45
N LEU A 95 -22.50 7.96 -12.36
CA LEU A 95 -21.05 8.00 -12.22
C LEU A 95 -20.35 6.91 -13.03
N THR A 96 -19.13 7.20 -13.49
CA THR A 96 -18.29 6.15 -14.08
C THR A 96 -17.97 5.08 -13.03
N GLY A 97 -17.70 3.85 -13.47
CA GLY A 97 -17.35 2.75 -12.55
C GLY A 97 -16.19 3.09 -11.62
N TRP A 98 -15.21 3.88 -12.08
CA TRP A 98 -14.08 4.32 -11.24
C TRP A 98 -14.53 5.23 -10.08
N TRP A 99 -15.38 6.24 -10.37
CA TRP A 99 -15.93 7.12 -9.34
C TRP A 99 -16.89 6.40 -8.40
N ALA A 100 -17.73 5.50 -8.93
CA ALA A 100 -18.64 4.70 -8.11
C ALA A 100 -17.86 3.82 -7.10
N GLN A 101 -16.78 3.20 -7.53
CA GLN A 101 -15.87 2.46 -6.62
C GLN A 101 -15.22 3.39 -5.59
N GLY A 102 -14.72 4.55 -6.02
CA GLY A 102 -14.11 5.54 -5.12
C GLY A 102 -15.06 6.06 -4.04
N VAL A 103 -16.31 6.36 -4.41
CA VAL A 103 -17.37 6.76 -3.48
C VAL A 103 -17.67 5.64 -2.49
N THR A 104 -17.87 4.42 -2.99
CA THR A 104 -18.20 3.25 -2.15
C THR A 104 -17.11 2.96 -1.12
N VAL A 105 -15.85 2.87 -1.56
CA VAL A 105 -14.71 2.61 -0.65
C VAL A 105 -14.58 3.71 0.41
N SER A 106 -14.74 4.98 0.01
CA SER A 106 -14.62 6.09 0.95
C SER A 106 -15.79 6.13 1.94
N TYR A 107 -17.00 5.83 1.48
CA TYR A 107 -18.15 5.67 2.37
C TYR A 107 -17.93 4.54 3.39
N GLU A 108 -17.45 3.37 2.94
CA GLU A 108 -17.13 2.25 3.83
C GLU A 108 -16.11 2.65 4.92
N ARG A 109 -15.11 3.48 4.57
CA ARG A 109 -14.14 4.03 5.53
C ARG A 109 -14.77 4.99 6.51
N ILE A 110 -15.55 5.96 6.01
CA ILE A 110 -16.31 6.94 6.82
C ILE A 110 -17.24 6.25 7.81
N ALA A 111 -17.97 5.23 7.32
CA ALA A 111 -18.93 4.47 8.10
C ALA A 111 -18.29 3.40 9.03
N GLY A 112 -16.96 3.22 8.99
CA GLY A 112 -16.26 2.20 9.78
C GLY A 112 -16.51 0.77 9.33
N LEU A 113 -16.97 0.58 8.10
CA LEU A 113 -17.17 -0.75 7.50
C LEU A 113 -15.90 -1.32 6.88
N ARG A 114 -14.90 -0.48 6.65
CA ARG A 114 -13.61 -0.82 6.08
C ARG A 114 -12.49 0.02 6.68
N LEU A 115 -11.42 -0.61 7.09
CA LEU A 115 -10.22 0.09 7.57
C LEU A 115 -9.31 0.51 6.40
N PRO A 116 -8.49 1.56 6.55
CA PRO A 116 -7.49 1.94 5.56
C PRO A 116 -6.56 0.75 5.20
N GLY A 117 -6.40 0.49 3.90
CA GLY A 117 -5.59 -0.64 3.42
C GLY A 117 -6.25 -2.01 3.52
N GLN A 118 -7.45 -2.14 4.09
CA GLN A 118 -8.15 -3.41 4.18
C GLN A 118 -8.63 -3.89 2.81
N MET A 119 -8.35 -5.16 2.52
CA MET A 119 -8.75 -5.86 1.32
C MET A 119 -10.08 -6.60 1.53
N PRO A 120 -10.79 -7.02 0.45
CA PRO A 120 -12.08 -7.74 0.57
C PRO A 120 -12.00 -9.06 1.36
N ASP A 121 -10.83 -9.68 1.42
CA ASP A 121 -10.58 -10.91 2.18
C ASP A 121 -10.25 -10.66 3.66
N GLY A 122 -10.33 -9.40 4.12
CA GLY A 122 -10.05 -8.99 5.47
C GLY A 122 -8.57 -8.73 5.77
N THR A 123 -7.65 -9.10 4.87
CA THR A 123 -6.23 -8.78 4.99
C THR A 123 -5.95 -7.31 4.68
N PHE A 124 -4.72 -6.87 4.91
CA PHE A 124 -4.31 -5.50 4.63
C PHE A 124 -3.22 -5.45 3.56
N SER A 125 -3.20 -4.33 2.84
CA SER A 125 -2.19 -4.03 1.82
C SER A 125 -1.61 -2.64 2.07
N VAL A 126 -0.29 -2.53 1.96
CA VAL A 126 0.42 -1.25 2.03
C VAL A 126 1.33 -1.09 0.81
N SER A 127 1.52 0.15 0.39
CA SER A 127 2.36 0.44 -0.76
C SER A 127 3.26 1.64 -0.48
N ARG A 128 4.49 1.59 -1.01
CA ARG A 128 5.42 2.71 -1.04
C ARG A 128 6.04 2.84 -2.41
N SER A 129 6.22 4.07 -2.84
CA SER A 129 6.79 4.40 -4.14
C SER A 129 7.84 5.50 -4.00
N ARG A 130 8.91 5.40 -4.79
CA ARG A 130 9.95 6.43 -4.89
C ARG A 130 10.51 6.49 -6.30
N VAL A 131 10.88 7.70 -6.73
CA VAL A 131 11.63 7.92 -7.96
C VAL A 131 13.12 7.83 -7.63
N LEU A 132 13.85 7.00 -8.39
CA LEU A 132 15.24 6.64 -8.14
C LEU A 132 16.08 6.88 -9.39
N GLU A 133 17.35 7.21 -9.22
CA GLU A 133 18.38 7.23 -10.27
C GLU A 133 18.99 5.83 -10.41
N LEU A 134 18.22 4.91 -10.94
CA LEU A 134 18.54 3.49 -11.00
C LEU A 134 18.05 2.91 -12.32
N SER A 135 18.84 2.03 -12.96
CA SER A 135 18.38 1.32 -14.14
C SER A 135 17.44 0.17 -13.77
N VAL A 136 16.46 -0.10 -14.62
CA VAL A 136 15.55 -1.22 -14.45
C VAL A 136 16.27 -2.56 -14.46
N GLU A 137 17.33 -2.68 -15.27
CA GLU A 137 18.16 -3.88 -15.40
C GLU A 137 18.88 -4.19 -14.09
N LEU A 138 19.49 -3.18 -13.44
CA LEU A 138 20.18 -3.36 -12.16
C LEU A 138 19.22 -3.77 -11.05
N LEU A 139 18.07 -3.11 -10.95
CA LEU A 139 17.03 -3.48 -9.96
C LEU A 139 16.53 -4.91 -10.20
N ARG A 140 16.23 -5.26 -11.45
CA ARG A 140 15.75 -6.61 -11.78
C ARG A 140 16.82 -7.68 -11.53
N ALA A 141 18.07 -7.44 -11.90
CA ALA A 141 19.16 -8.37 -11.62
C ALA A 141 19.28 -8.64 -10.12
N ALA A 142 19.23 -7.60 -9.29
CA ALA A 142 19.27 -7.72 -7.84
C ALA A 142 18.06 -8.47 -7.26
N LEU A 143 16.86 -8.21 -7.79
CA LEU A 143 15.62 -8.88 -7.33
C LEU A 143 15.56 -10.35 -7.78
N LEU A 144 16.18 -10.73 -8.89
CA LEU A 144 16.15 -12.09 -9.44
C LEU A 144 17.31 -12.95 -8.94
N ASP A 145 18.32 -12.38 -8.34
CA ASP A 145 19.41 -13.12 -7.70
C ASP A 145 18.95 -13.67 -6.34
N ASP A 146 18.68 -14.96 -6.26
CA ASP A 146 18.17 -15.62 -5.03
C ASP A 146 19.14 -15.48 -3.85
N ALA A 147 20.45 -15.54 -4.09
CA ALA A 147 21.47 -15.41 -3.05
C ALA A 147 21.60 -13.95 -2.57
N GLY A 148 21.69 -13.00 -3.52
CA GLY A 148 21.82 -11.57 -3.21
C GLY A 148 20.57 -10.96 -2.64
N ARG A 149 19.40 -11.56 -2.86
CA ARG A 149 18.13 -11.06 -2.35
C ARG A 149 18.01 -11.08 -0.82
N ALA A 150 18.72 -12.00 -0.16
CA ALA A 150 18.83 -12.00 1.30
C ALA A 150 19.50 -10.72 1.83
N ASP A 151 20.44 -10.15 1.08
CA ASP A 151 21.07 -8.86 1.40
C ASP A 151 20.14 -7.68 1.13
N LEU A 152 19.22 -7.78 0.15
CA LEU A 152 18.22 -6.74 -0.11
C LEU A 152 17.15 -6.66 0.97
N PHE A 153 16.79 -7.77 1.57
CA PHE A 153 15.70 -7.89 2.53
C PHE A 153 16.15 -8.54 3.83
N PRO A 154 16.98 -7.85 4.65
CA PRO A 154 17.52 -8.44 5.87
C PRO A 154 16.41 -8.95 6.80
N GLY A 155 16.49 -10.23 7.17
CA GLY A 155 15.51 -10.88 8.04
C GLY A 155 14.19 -11.27 7.36
N ILE A 156 14.12 -11.16 6.03
CA ILE A 156 12.96 -11.60 5.26
C ILE A 156 13.40 -12.62 4.21
N ASP A 157 12.91 -13.84 4.33
CA ASP A 157 13.06 -14.86 3.31
C ASP A 157 12.05 -14.62 2.19
N THR A 158 12.50 -14.70 0.93
CA THR A 158 11.62 -14.43 -0.22
C THR A 158 11.72 -15.53 -1.26
N VAL A 159 10.56 -15.90 -1.83
CA VAL A 159 10.47 -16.88 -2.91
C VAL A 159 9.73 -16.25 -4.09
N LEU A 160 10.38 -16.20 -5.26
CA LEU A 160 9.77 -15.68 -6.49
C LEU A 160 8.53 -16.51 -6.87
N ARG A 161 7.42 -15.83 -7.16
CA ARG A 161 6.13 -16.43 -7.55
C ARG A 161 5.69 -16.05 -8.96
N SER A 162 6.19 -14.95 -9.51
CA SER A 162 5.96 -14.58 -10.92
C SER A 162 7.02 -15.21 -11.83
N LYS A 163 6.77 -15.18 -13.13
CA LYS A 163 7.82 -15.52 -14.11
C LYS A 163 8.93 -14.44 -14.06
N PRO A 164 10.22 -14.81 -14.18
CA PRO A 164 11.31 -13.83 -14.20
C PRO A 164 11.17 -12.74 -15.26
N ALA A 165 10.53 -13.04 -16.39
CA ALA A 165 10.27 -12.07 -17.47
C ALA A 165 9.06 -11.17 -17.26
N SER A 166 8.28 -11.37 -16.18
CA SER A 166 7.10 -10.53 -15.90
C SER A 166 7.50 -9.07 -15.65
N LYS A 167 6.68 -8.11 -16.11
CA LYS A 167 6.90 -6.67 -15.86
C LYS A 167 6.96 -6.40 -14.35
N ALA A 168 6.04 -6.98 -13.58
CA ALA A 168 6.02 -6.92 -12.12
C ALA A 168 6.54 -8.25 -11.53
N LEU A 169 7.37 -8.16 -10.50
CA LEU A 169 7.91 -9.32 -9.80
C LEU A 169 7.18 -9.52 -8.48
N ARG A 170 6.59 -10.69 -8.30
CA ARG A 170 5.87 -11.07 -7.07
C ARG A 170 6.65 -12.12 -6.30
N PHE A 171 6.75 -11.92 -5.00
CA PHE A 171 7.40 -12.84 -4.06
C PHE A 171 6.46 -13.22 -2.93
N ALA A 172 6.54 -14.45 -2.46
CA ALA A 172 6.08 -14.80 -1.12
C ALA A 172 7.17 -14.38 -0.13
N ALA A 173 6.76 -13.82 1.01
CA ALA A 173 7.65 -13.38 2.06
C ALA A 173 7.40 -14.15 3.35
N SER A 174 8.48 -14.50 4.08
CA SER A 174 8.42 -15.12 5.41
C SER A 174 9.53 -14.59 6.31
N GLN A 175 9.30 -14.65 7.62
CA GLN A 175 10.29 -14.37 8.67
C GLN A 175 10.35 -15.56 9.62
N ALA A 176 11.53 -16.10 9.88
CA ALA A 176 11.70 -17.29 10.71
C ALA A 176 10.75 -18.46 10.32
N LYS A 177 10.51 -18.61 9.03
CA LYS A 177 9.59 -19.58 8.37
C LYS A 177 8.09 -19.25 8.50
N GLU A 178 7.71 -18.21 9.25
CA GLU A 178 6.32 -17.77 9.34
C GLU A 178 5.99 -16.83 8.15
N PRO A 179 4.88 -17.04 7.44
CA PRO A 179 4.47 -16.17 6.35
C PRO A 179 4.19 -14.75 6.86
N VAL A 180 4.77 -13.75 6.20
CA VAL A 180 4.52 -12.33 6.49
C VAL A 180 3.85 -11.60 5.33
N GLY A 181 3.38 -12.31 4.33
CA GLY A 181 2.61 -11.76 3.22
C GLY A 181 3.21 -11.99 1.85
N SER A 182 2.86 -11.13 0.91
CA SER A 182 3.29 -11.16 -0.48
C SER A 182 3.81 -9.80 -0.91
N LEU A 183 4.95 -9.77 -1.57
CA LEU A 183 5.58 -8.55 -2.09
C LEU A 183 5.37 -8.45 -3.59
N LEU A 184 5.00 -7.26 -4.09
CA LEU A 184 4.95 -6.96 -5.51
C LEU A 184 5.86 -5.76 -5.79
N PHE A 185 6.83 -5.94 -6.67
CA PHE A 185 7.70 -4.87 -7.16
C PHE A 185 7.31 -4.48 -8.57
N THR A 186 7.04 -3.19 -8.78
CA THR A 186 6.92 -2.59 -10.11
C THR A 186 8.00 -1.55 -10.30
N ALA A 187 8.44 -1.41 -11.56
CA ALA A 187 9.49 -0.48 -11.95
C ALA A 187 9.05 0.19 -13.26
N ASP A 188 8.67 1.46 -13.19
CA ASP A 188 8.16 2.22 -14.32
C ASP A 188 9.17 3.30 -14.71
N PRO A 189 9.82 3.19 -15.92
CA PRO A 189 10.72 4.20 -16.43
C PRO A 189 10.01 5.53 -16.62
N LEU A 190 10.70 6.63 -16.27
CA LEU A 190 10.22 8.00 -16.48
C LEU A 190 10.91 8.64 -17.69
N PRO A 191 10.30 9.68 -18.30
CA PRO A 191 10.86 10.35 -19.48
C PRO A 191 12.24 10.98 -19.25
N ASP A 192 12.59 11.31 -18.03
CA ASP A 192 13.87 11.88 -17.61
C ASP A 192 14.96 10.84 -17.32
N GLY A 193 14.71 9.56 -17.62
CA GLY A 193 15.64 8.45 -17.40
C GLY A 193 15.65 7.89 -15.99
N ARG A 194 14.90 8.48 -15.06
CA ARG A 194 14.73 7.95 -13.70
C ARG A 194 13.72 6.80 -13.68
N LEU A 195 13.68 6.07 -12.59
CA LEU A 195 12.81 4.91 -12.40
C LEU A 195 11.88 5.13 -11.22
N ARG A 196 10.56 5.01 -11.44
CA ARG A 196 9.62 4.92 -10.31
C ARG A 196 9.54 3.47 -9.87
N VAL A 197 10.04 3.20 -8.66
CA VAL A 197 9.94 1.89 -8.03
C VAL A 197 8.80 1.91 -7.02
N THR A 198 7.91 0.93 -7.10
CA THR A 198 6.83 0.74 -6.14
C THR A 198 6.92 -0.66 -5.54
N VAL A 199 6.84 -0.72 -4.21
CA VAL A 199 6.70 -1.96 -3.45
C VAL A 199 5.30 -1.98 -2.87
N THR A 200 4.56 -3.05 -3.14
CA THR A 200 3.27 -3.34 -2.49
C THR A 200 3.43 -4.59 -1.64
N HIS A 201 3.01 -4.52 -0.39
CA HIS A 201 3.04 -5.63 0.55
C HIS A 201 1.60 -6.00 0.91
N ASP A 202 1.17 -7.14 0.43
CA ASP A 202 -0.19 -7.66 0.56
C ASP A 202 -0.28 -8.76 1.62
N LYS A 203 -1.52 -9.07 2.04
CA LYS A 203 -1.86 -10.15 2.99
C LYS A 203 -1.31 -9.94 4.39
N LEU A 204 -1.28 -8.69 4.82
CA LEU A 204 -0.93 -8.34 6.18
C LEU A 204 -2.12 -8.59 7.12
N PRO A 205 -1.89 -9.02 8.38
CA PRO A 205 -2.97 -9.41 9.27
C PRO A 205 -3.72 -8.22 9.87
N GLY A 206 -3.12 -7.04 9.97
CA GLY A 206 -3.71 -5.89 10.64
C GLY A 206 -3.18 -4.53 10.21
N VAL A 207 -3.77 -3.48 10.77
CA VAL A 207 -3.39 -2.08 10.50
C VAL A 207 -2.00 -1.77 11.05
N ASP A 208 -1.71 -2.21 12.27
CA ASP A 208 -0.45 -1.92 12.96
C ASP A 208 0.73 -2.54 12.23
N GLU A 209 0.59 -3.81 11.79
CA GLU A 209 1.57 -4.46 10.94
C GLU A 209 1.70 -3.73 9.60
N GLY A 210 0.59 -3.25 9.04
CA GLY A 210 0.58 -2.44 7.83
C GLY A 210 1.42 -1.17 7.97
N GLU A 211 1.26 -0.41 9.05
CA GLU A 211 2.04 0.82 9.26
C GLU A 211 3.52 0.50 9.53
N ALA A 212 3.83 -0.55 10.28
CA ALA A 212 5.21 -0.98 10.51
C ALA A 212 5.91 -1.39 9.19
N TRP A 213 5.24 -2.17 8.33
CA TRP A 213 5.76 -2.52 7.02
C TRP A 213 5.87 -1.34 6.07
N LYS A 214 4.94 -0.41 6.14
CA LYS A 214 4.94 0.82 5.36
C LYS A 214 6.15 1.71 5.69
N GLN A 215 6.53 1.79 6.98
CA GLN A 215 7.75 2.47 7.40
C GLN A 215 8.99 1.72 6.91
N PHE A 216 9.04 0.39 7.09
CA PHE A 216 10.15 -0.43 6.59
C PHE A 216 10.40 -0.21 5.09
N TRP A 217 9.35 -0.21 4.26
CA TRP A 217 9.50 0.02 2.82
C TRP A 217 9.89 1.45 2.46
N ALA A 218 9.51 2.44 3.28
CA ALA A 218 9.98 3.81 3.11
C ALA A 218 11.50 3.91 3.34
N ASP A 219 12.00 3.27 4.40
CA ASP A 219 13.42 3.23 4.76
C ASP A 219 14.22 2.41 3.73
N TRP A 220 13.67 1.30 3.26
CA TRP A 220 14.26 0.50 2.19
C TRP A 220 14.44 1.31 0.90
N LEU A 221 13.40 1.98 0.43
CA LEU A 221 13.48 2.83 -0.76
C LEU A 221 14.44 4.01 -0.57
N ALA A 222 14.57 4.54 0.65
CA ALA A 222 15.54 5.58 0.97
C ALA A 222 16.99 5.03 0.89
N ALA A 223 17.25 3.83 1.41
CA ALA A 223 18.55 3.16 1.32
C ALA A 223 18.94 2.86 -0.14
N VAL A 224 17.97 2.39 -0.95
CA VAL A 224 18.17 2.20 -2.39
C VAL A 224 18.55 3.51 -3.08
N ALA A 225 17.83 4.59 -2.81
CA ALA A 225 18.09 5.91 -3.39
C ALA A 225 19.52 6.42 -3.09
N GLN A 226 19.96 6.28 -1.84
CA GLN A 226 21.30 6.69 -1.42
C GLN A 226 22.43 5.81 -2.01
N THR A 227 22.12 4.57 -2.39
CA THR A 227 23.07 3.65 -2.99
C THR A 227 23.20 3.86 -4.50
N SER A 228 22.14 4.37 -5.12
CA SER A 228 22.03 4.60 -6.57
C SER A 228 22.56 5.97 -7.00
N ALA A 229 22.71 6.91 -6.07
CA ALA A 229 23.28 8.23 -6.36
C ALA A 229 24.77 8.07 -6.80
N PRO A 230 25.23 8.84 -7.81
CA PRO A 230 26.58 8.75 -8.34
C PRO A 230 27.65 9.10 -7.32
#